data_6727347fdaf06dcd432219a7c27f1751
#
_entry.id   6727347fdaf06dcd432219a7c27f1751
#
_cell.length_a   1.000
_cell.length_b   1.000
_cell.length_c   1.000
_cell.angle_alpha   90.00
_cell.angle_beta   90.00
_cell.angle_gamma   90.00
#
_symmetry.space_group_name_H-M   'P 1'
#
loop_
_entity.id
_entity.type
_entity.pdbx_description
1 polymer ?
#
loop_
_entity_poly.entity_id
_entity_poly.type
_entity_poly.pdbx_seq_one_letter_code
_entity_poly.pdbx_strand_id
1 'polypeptide(L)'
;KYGDIWCPTYDGQACLFDVETEKFIDVLQPLEYATKHSNHVVRIQSLKKGVAWIICENGYTYRADEQLCKKGEGITLYSTFTQNLKGEHIFTVYQDSDEDEWILTNKGVTIVGSKAVDTDFPFQYITQIKENIYLVADKGKLAQYNFRTKKLKFINIPCPHNRINTIAALGTDTLALGTDNGLILFSAHDNMFRQIDIRTSTQPSNYVEQIYQDRQKDVWVFPRNPGIVRLHLNSNEKEHLFTPQNEVIKHGRNSRKLIFEDKTGILWVLPTGGNLSYYDRKEKKLKPLLTDIDNPKSIFSPLVRFYTLDTQGNCWLATARG
;
A
#
# COMPACT_ATOMS: atom_id res chain seq x y z
N LYS A 1 20.16 -14.46 0.57
CA LYS A 1 19.24 -14.17 -0.51
C LYS A 1 17.90 -13.85 0.13
N TYR A 2 17.28 -12.76 -0.23
CA TYR A 2 15.99 -12.31 0.33
C TYR A 2 14.87 -12.59 -0.68
N GLY A 3 13.65 -12.68 -0.24
CA GLY A 3 12.49 -12.81 -1.13
C GLY A 3 11.52 -13.88 -0.70
N ASP A 4 11.56 -14.26 0.56
CA ASP A 4 10.56 -15.11 1.17
C ASP A 4 9.26 -14.34 1.40
N ILE A 5 8.18 -15.06 1.65
CA ILE A 5 6.85 -14.47 1.74
C ILE A 5 6.39 -14.40 3.18
N TRP A 6 6.14 -13.19 3.66
CA TRP A 6 5.57 -12.94 4.98
C TRP A 6 4.06 -13.13 4.96
N CYS A 7 3.56 -14.00 5.81
CA CYS A 7 2.15 -14.38 5.85
C CYS A 7 1.54 -14.11 7.24
N PRO A 8 0.61 -13.16 7.37
CA PRO A 8 -0.26 -13.13 8.54
C PRO A 8 -1.30 -14.24 8.40
N THR A 9 -1.52 -15.01 9.46
CA THR A 9 -2.49 -16.09 9.47
C THR A 9 -3.84 -15.61 9.99
N TYR A 10 -4.90 -16.39 9.77
CA TYR A 10 -6.25 -16.04 10.22
C TYR A 10 -6.38 -16.03 11.75
N ASP A 11 -5.63 -16.87 12.43
CA ASP A 11 -5.57 -16.97 13.90
C ASP A 11 -4.61 -15.97 14.55
N GLY A 12 -4.08 -15.04 13.77
CA GLY A 12 -3.30 -13.91 14.27
C GLY A 12 -1.83 -14.17 14.49
N GLN A 13 -1.26 -15.17 13.83
CA GLN A 13 0.17 -15.45 13.83
C GLN A 13 0.89 -14.71 12.71
N ALA A 14 2.21 -14.71 12.75
CA ALA A 14 3.08 -14.33 11.65
C ALA A 14 3.98 -15.51 11.27
N CYS A 15 3.93 -15.88 10.01
CA CYS A 15 4.77 -16.92 9.44
C CYS A 15 5.60 -16.36 8.28
N LEU A 16 6.75 -16.96 8.07
CA LEU A 16 7.61 -16.74 6.91
C LEU A 16 7.55 -17.99 6.03
N PHE A 17 7.12 -17.85 4.79
CA PHE A 17 7.22 -18.93 3.81
C PHE A 17 8.56 -18.84 3.09
N ASP A 18 9.41 -19.82 3.34
CA ASP A 18 10.70 -19.98 2.67
C ASP A 18 10.48 -20.54 1.27
N VAL A 19 10.68 -19.72 0.26
CA VAL A 19 10.44 -20.07 -1.16
C VAL A 19 11.44 -21.12 -1.66
N GLU A 20 12.63 -21.23 -1.07
CA GLU A 20 13.64 -22.22 -1.49
C GLU A 20 13.32 -23.63 -0.96
N THR A 21 12.84 -23.71 0.28
CA THR A 21 12.51 -24.99 0.91
C THR A 21 11.04 -25.36 0.84
N GLU A 22 10.20 -24.44 0.38
CA GLU A 22 8.73 -24.54 0.34
C GLU A 22 8.11 -24.85 1.71
N LYS A 23 8.69 -24.30 2.78
CA LYS A 23 8.25 -24.52 4.16
C LYS A 23 7.82 -23.22 4.85
N PHE A 24 6.83 -23.35 5.72
CA PHE A 24 6.48 -22.29 6.64
C PHE A 24 7.36 -22.35 7.90
N ILE A 25 7.77 -21.16 8.34
CA ILE A 25 8.52 -20.94 9.57
C ILE A 25 7.65 -20.06 10.46
N ASP A 26 7.31 -20.53 11.63
CA ASP A 26 6.59 -19.74 12.63
C ASP A 26 7.52 -18.66 13.18
N VAL A 27 7.11 -17.41 13.06
CA VAL A 27 7.91 -16.27 13.49
C VAL A 27 7.35 -15.65 14.76
N LEU A 28 6.04 -15.42 14.80
CA LEU A 28 5.37 -14.85 15.96
C LEU A 28 4.08 -15.62 16.22
N GLN A 29 3.98 -16.19 17.41
CA GLN A 29 2.78 -16.88 17.89
C GLN A 29 1.95 -15.95 18.77
N PRO A 30 0.60 -16.05 18.77
CA PRO A 30 -0.21 -15.35 19.73
C PRO A 30 0.16 -15.84 21.14
N LEU A 31 0.28 -14.90 22.08
CA LEU A 31 0.44 -15.28 23.48
C LEU A 31 -0.87 -15.95 23.97
N GLU A 32 -0.80 -17.22 24.36
CA GLU A 32 -1.95 -18.01 24.82
C GLU A 32 -2.72 -17.42 26.02
N TYR A 33 -2.17 -16.43 26.71
CA TYR A 33 -2.69 -15.87 27.97
C TYR A 33 -3.04 -14.39 27.94
N ALA A 34 -3.21 -13.78 26.78
CA ALA A 34 -3.57 -12.35 26.70
C ALA A 34 -5.06 -12.13 26.94
N THR A 35 -5.49 -12.20 28.19
CA THR A 35 -6.89 -12.07 28.59
C THR A 35 -7.54 -10.69 28.37
N LYS A 36 -6.83 -9.69 27.87
CA LYS A 36 -7.38 -8.36 27.54
C LYS A 36 -6.78 -7.66 26.32
N HIS A 37 -5.69 -8.13 25.75
CA HIS A 37 -5.06 -7.51 24.57
C HIS A 37 -4.60 -8.62 23.64
N SER A 38 -5.38 -8.82 22.59
CA SER A 38 -5.06 -9.77 21.53
C SER A 38 -3.74 -9.36 20.83
N ASN A 39 -2.77 -10.26 20.85
CA ASN A 39 -1.51 -10.12 20.11
C ASN A 39 -1.68 -10.52 18.64
N HIS A 40 -2.90 -10.49 18.13
CA HIS A 40 -3.21 -10.86 16.77
C HIS A 40 -2.49 -9.93 15.77
N VAL A 41 -1.80 -10.53 14.85
CA VAL A 41 -1.16 -9.82 13.74
C VAL A 41 -2.23 -9.32 12.78
N VAL A 42 -2.32 -8.00 12.65
CA VAL A 42 -3.29 -7.36 11.75
C VAL A 42 -2.66 -6.98 10.42
N ARG A 43 -1.33 -6.81 10.39
CA ARG A 43 -0.61 -6.45 9.17
C ARG A 43 0.86 -6.81 9.27
N ILE A 44 1.43 -7.28 8.16
CA ILE A 44 2.87 -7.37 7.96
C ILE A 44 3.23 -6.47 6.79
N GLN A 45 4.28 -5.68 6.95
CA GLN A 45 4.80 -4.78 5.93
C GLN A 45 6.26 -5.13 5.66
N SER A 46 6.51 -5.76 4.52
CA SER A 46 7.85 -6.10 4.08
C SER A 46 8.56 -4.88 3.53
N LEU A 47 9.83 -4.75 3.85
CA LEU A 47 10.75 -3.76 3.34
C LEU A 47 11.83 -4.43 2.50
N LYS A 48 12.74 -3.63 1.94
CA LYS A 48 13.91 -4.16 1.23
C LYS A 48 14.82 -4.95 2.17
N LYS A 49 15.67 -5.80 1.60
CA LYS A 49 16.69 -6.60 2.32
C LYS A 49 16.14 -7.51 3.41
N GLY A 50 14.93 -8.05 3.21
CA GLY A 50 14.36 -9.07 4.10
C GLY A 50 13.92 -8.55 5.47
N VAL A 51 13.72 -7.26 5.62
CA VAL A 51 13.14 -6.70 6.84
C VAL A 51 11.63 -6.68 6.73
N ALA A 52 10.93 -7.05 7.80
CA ALA A 52 9.49 -6.92 7.91
C ALA A 52 9.09 -6.29 9.23
N TRP A 53 7.98 -5.54 9.19
CA TRP A 53 7.32 -4.99 10.35
C TRP A 53 6.00 -5.70 10.57
N ILE A 54 5.88 -6.36 11.72
CA ILE A 54 4.72 -7.14 12.15
C ILE A 54 3.94 -6.28 13.13
N ILE A 55 2.72 -5.88 12.75
CA ILE A 55 1.87 -4.96 13.51
C ILE A 55 0.71 -5.75 14.10
N CYS A 56 0.55 -5.69 15.42
CA CYS A 56 -0.49 -6.39 16.16
C CYS A 56 -1.65 -5.46 16.55
N GLU A 57 -2.81 -6.04 16.80
CA GLU A 57 -4.05 -5.34 17.17
C GLU A 57 -3.91 -4.54 18.47
N ASN A 58 -3.15 -5.05 19.42
CA ASN A 58 -2.88 -4.41 20.71
C ASN A 58 -1.85 -3.24 20.63
N GLY A 59 -1.39 -2.89 19.42
CA GLY A 59 -0.40 -1.84 19.19
C GLY A 59 1.05 -2.30 19.32
N TYR A 60 1.32 -3.52 19.76
CA TYR A 60 2.68 -4.06 19.72
C TYR A 60 3.13 -4.23 18.28
N THR A 61 4.39 -3.93 18.05
CA THR A 61 4.98 -3.98 16.72
C THR A 61 6.36 -4.58 16.82
N TYR A 62 6.63 -5.51 15.93
CA TYR A 62 7.90 -6.21 15.89
C TYR A 62 8.60 -5.93 14.57
N ARG A 63 9.89 -5.65 14.66
CA ARG A 63 10.78 -5.64 13.51
C ARG A 63 11.43 -7.02 13.39
N ALA A 64 11.29 -7.64 12.25
CA ALA A 64 11.78 -8.98 11.98
C ALA A 64 12.80 -8.94 10.83
N ASP A 65 13.85 -9.75 10.96
CA ASP A 65 14.83 -9.98 9.90
C ASP A 65 14.64 -11.39 9.34
N GLU A 66 14.41 -11.49 8.03
CA GLU A 66 14.10 -12.74 7.33
C GLU A 66 15.16 -13.82 7.54
N GLN A 67 16.44 -13.46 7.42
CA GLN A 67 17.52 -14.45 7.52
C GLN A 67 17.76 -14.92 8.96
N LEU A 68 17.53 -14.04 9.93
CA LEU A 68 17.65 -14.42 11.35
C LEU A 68 16.40 -15.20 11.80
N CYS A 69 15.21 -14.88 11.31
CA CYS A 69 14.00 -15.64 11.60
C CYS A 69 14.07 -17.10 11.15
N LYS A 70 14.78 -17.40 10.03
CA LYS A 70 15.07 -18.76 9.61
C LYS A 70 15.92 -19.55 10.62
N LYS A 71 16.62 -18.86 11.52
CA LYS A 71 17.44 -19.44 12.59
C LYS A 71 16.75 -19.42 13.97
N GLY A 72 15.49 -18.96 14.01
CA GLY A 72 14.74 -18.82 15.27
C GLY A 72 15.08 -17.55 16.06
N GLU A 73 15.70 -16.55 15.43
CA GLU A 73 16.13 -15.30 16.02
C GLU A 73 15.59 -14.12 15.21
N GLY A 74 15.99 -12.89 15.53
CA GLY A 74 15.80 -11.74 14.64
C GLY A 74 14.48 -10.97 14.81
N ILE A 75 13.79 -11.13 15.93
CA ILE A 75 12.59 -10.36 16.27
C ILE A 75 12.94 -9.35 17.34
N THR A 76 12.61 -8.07 17.08
CA THR A 76 12.78 -6.97 18.04
C THR A 76 11.45 -6.28 18.29
N LEU A 77 11.05 -6.19 19.56
CA LEU A 77 9.84 -5.46 19.95
C LEU A 77 10.07 -3.95 19.91
N TYR A 78 9.16 -3.25 19.26
CA TYR A 78 9.05 -1.79 19.27
C TYR A 78 7.73 -1.38 19.94
N SER A 79 7.81 -0.54 20.94
CA SER A 79 6.63 -0.05 21.66
C SER A 79 6.93 1.29 22.35
N THR A 80 5.89 1.95 22.83
CA THR A 80 6.04 3.16 23.66
C THR A 80 6.68 2.85 25.01
N PHE A 81 6.50 1.64 25.53
CA PHE A 81 7.12 1.19 26.79
C PHE A 81 8.64 1.07 26.66
N THR A 82 9.15 0.70 25.51
CA THR A 82 10.60 0.63 25.23
C THR A 82 11.16 1.99 24.81
N GLN A 83 10.33 3.04 24.73
CA GLN A 83 10.66 4.40 24.29
C GLN A 83 11.28 4.50 22.90
N ASN A 84 11.21 3.45 22.11
CA ASN A 84 11.73 3.42 20.75
C ASN A 84 10.65 3.67 19.69
N LEU A 85 9.41 3.98 20.12
CA LEU A 85 8.30 4.31 19.26
C LEU A 85 7.51 5.51 19.81
N LYS A 86 7.22 6.48 18.97
CA LYS A 86 6.39 7.64 19.30
C LYS A 86 4.93 7.36 18.98
N GLY A 87 4.16 6.86 19.95
CA GLY A 87 2.73 6.51 19.79
C GLY A 87 2.47 5.01 19.67
N GLU A 88 1.23 4.63 19.91
CA GLU A 88 0.80 3.23 20.06
C GLU A 88 0.16 2.66 18.79
N HIS A 89 -0.32 3.53 17.91
CA HIS A 89 -1.02 3.12 16.70
C HIS A 89 -0.19 3.48 15.47
N ILE A 90 0.28 2.46 14.76
CA ILE A 90 1.07 2.62 13.55
C ILE A 90 0.15 2.70 12.33
N PHE A 91 0.26 3.79 11.58
CA PHE A 91 -0.43 3.95 10.30
C PHE A 91 0.31 3.26 9.17
N THR A 92 1.63 3.46 9.10
CA THR A 92 2.45 2.83 8.06
C THR A 92 3.92 2.81 8.47
N VAL A 93 4.67 1.92 7.81
CA VAL A 93 6.13 1.90 7.81
C VAL A 93 6.61 2.12 6.38
N TYR A 94 7.70 2.83 6.21
CA TYR A 94 8.27 3.16 4.92
C TYR A 94 9.79 3.08 4.99
N GLN A 95 10.41 2.60 3.92
CA GLN A 95 11.85 2.61 3.78
C GLN A 95 12.24 3.56 2.65
N ASP A 96 13.07 4.53 2.95
CA ASP A 96 13.53 5.50 1.98
C ASP A 96 14.69 4.99 1.11
N SER A 97 15.25 5.87 0.26
CA SER A 97 16.36 5.50 -0.63
C SER A 97 17.66 5.23 0.11
N ASP A 98 17.86 5.83 1.28
CA ASP A 98 19.04 5.66 2.14
C ASP A 98 18.88 4.47 3.09
N GLU A 99 17.76 3.73 2.92
CA GLU A 99 17.37 2.55 3.71
C GLU A 99 16.95 2.87 5.15
N ASP A 100 16.75 4.13 5.48
CA ASP A 100 16.18 4.53 6.75
C ASP A 100 14.71 4.10 6.85
N GLU A 101 14.34 3.52 7.99
CA GLU A 101 12.99 3.01 8.25
C GLU A 101 12.18 4.08 8.99
N TRP A 102 11.09 4.52 8.37
CA TRP A 102 10.18 5.54 8.88
C TRP A 102 8.93 4.89 9.43
N ILE A 103 8.56 5.19 10.66
CA ILE A 103 7.35 4.71 11.30
C ILE A 103 6.42 5.88 11.56
N LEU A 104 5.25 5.87 10.91
CA LEU A 104 4.22 6.88 11.09
C LEU A 104 3.17 6.39 12.09
N THR A 105 2.94 7.18 13.11
CA THR A 105 2.04 6.82 14.22
C THR A 105 0.98 7.90 14.46
N ASN A 106 0.04 7.59 15.36
CA ASN A 106 -0.96 8.55 15.82
C ASN A 106 -0.40 9.72 16.64
N LYS A 107 0.90 9.71 16.97
CA LYS A 107 1.56 10.79 17.76
C LYS A 107 2.79 11.39 17.08
N GLY A 108 3.08 10.99 15.85
CA GLY A 108 4.19 11.58 15.10
C GLY A 108 4.98 10.57 14.27
N VAL A 109 6.21 10.90 13.96
CA VAL A 109 7.10 10.12 13.09
C VAL A 109 8.35 9.72 13.84
N THR A 110 8.72 8.45 13.73
CA THR A 110 9.98 7.90 14.24
C THR A 110 10.82 7.39 13.08
N ILE A 111 12.11 7.69 13.06
CA ILE A 111 13.08 7.06 12.16
C ILE A 111 13.91 6.09 12.99
N VAL A 112 13.96 4.84 12.58
CA VAL A 112 14.67 3.78 13.33
C VAL A 112 16.16 4.10 13.41
N GLY A 113 16.73 4.00 14.59
CA GLY A 113 18.15 4.31 14.82
C GLY A 113 18.50 5.81 14.84
N SER A 114 17.52 6.70 14.68
CA SER A 114 17.70 8.15 14.69
C SER A 114 16.80 8.81 15.74
N LYS A 115 17.01 10.11 15.96
CA LYS A 115 16.05 10.91 16.73
C LYS A 115 14.74 11.02 15.95
N ALA A 116 13.62 11.00 16.70
CA ALA A 116 12.32 11.26 16.09
C ALA A 116 12.33 12.59 15.32
N VAL A 117 11.62 12.65 14.20
CA VAL A 117 11.36 13.91 13.52
C VAL A 117 10.59 14.81 14.47
N ASP A 118 11.05 16.06 14.62
CA ASP A 118 10.42 17.01 15.54
C ASP A 118 9.05 17.46 15.00
N THR A 119 8.08 16.59 15.18
CA THR A 119 6.68 16.82 14.82
C THR A 119 5.77 15.96 15.67
N ASP A 120 4.68 16.57 16.15
CA ASP A 120 3.58 15.90 16.85
C ASP A 120 2.37 15.66 15.91
N PHE A 121 2.53 15.83 14.60
CA PHE A 121 1.48 15.58 13.67
C PHE A 121 1.33 14.09 13.35
N PRO A 122 0.10 13.54 13.39
CA PRO A 122 -0.18 12.16 13.03
C PRO A 122 -0.23 12.01 11.51
N PHE A 123 0.92 11.92 10.88
CA PHE A 123 1.01 11.64 9.44
C PHE A 123 0.56 10.22 9.14
N GLN A 124 -0.26 10.06 8.10
CA GLN A 124 -0.83 8.76 7.71
C GLN A 124 -0.19 8.18 6.46
N TYR A 125 0.30 9.04 5.57
CA TYR A 125 0.89 8.64 4.29
C TYR A 125 2.27 9.24 4.13
N ILE A 126 3.13 8.51 3.43
CA ILE A 126 4.52 8.88 3.17
C ILE A 126 4.93 8.43 1.77
N THR A 127 5.70 9.25 1.08
CA THR A 127 6.39 8.88 -0.16
C THR A 127 7.64 9.72 -0.33
N GLN A 128 8.53 9.27 -1.21
CA GLN A 128 9.78 9.95 -1.53
C GLN A 128 9.80 10.42 -2.98
N ILE A 129 10.30 11.63 -3.17
CA ILE A 129 10.70 12.16 -4.48
C ILE A 129 12.10 12.75 -4.34
N LYS A 130 13.10 12.13 -5.00
CA LYS A 130 14.51 12.50 -4.89
C LYS A 130 14.96 12.57 -3.41
N GLU A 131 15.46 13.71 -2.98
CA GLU A 131 15.99 13.95 -1.63
C GLU A 131 14.91 14.37 -0.60
N ASN A 132 13.66 14.36 -1.00
CA ASN A 132 12.59 14.84 -0.15
C ASN A 132 11.58 13.71 0.17
N ILE A 133 11.26 13.58 1.44
CA ILE A 133 10.12 12.80 1.91
C ILE A 133 8.91 13.72 2.00
N TYR A 134 7.81 13.26 1.47
CA TYR A 134 6.51 13.92 1.58
C TYR A 134 5.61 13.14 2.52
N LEU A 135 5.07 13.86 3.50
CA LEU A 135 4.24 13.33 4.57
C LEU A 135 2.86 13.98 4.49
N VAL A 136 1.82 13.16 4.65
CA VAL A 136 0.44 13.66 4.73
C VAL A 136 -0.14 13.36 6.10
N ALA A 137 -0.53 14.43 6.79
CA ALA A 137 -1.22 14.36 8.06
C ALA A 137 -2.74 14.30 7.88
N ASP A 138 -3.43 13.96 8.95
CA ASP A 138 -4.89 14.09 9.01
C ASP A 138 -5.33 15.52 8.65
N LYS A 139 -6.53 15.63 8.11
CA LYS A 139 -7.11 16.90 7.61
C LYS A 139 -6.33 17.56 6.46
N GLY A 140 -5.60 16.75 5.69
CA GLY A 140 -4.99 17.19 4.43
C GLY A 140 -3.79 18.12 4.57
N LYS A 141 -3.05 18.05 5.65
CA LYS A 141 -1.79 18.76 5.77
C LYS A 141 -0.69 18.02 5.04
N LEU A 142 0.01 18.69 4.15
CA LEU A 142 1.18 18.19 3.45
C LEU A 142 2.44 18.77 4.07
N ALA A 143 3.43 17.92 4.32
CA ALA A 143 4.75 18.34 4.76
C ALA A 143 5.84 17.72 3.89
N GLN A 144 6.93 18.45 3.74
CA GLN A 144 8.14 18.04 3.05
C GLN A 144 9.28 17.97 4.05
N TYR A 145 9.96 16.83 4.15
CA TYR A 145 11.20 16.68 4.90
C TYR A 145 12.36 16.56 3.94
N ASN A 146 13.36 17.40 4.10
CA ASN A 146 14.56 17.39 3.28
C ASN A 146 15.70 16.68 3.99
N PHE A 147 16.25 15.63 3.39
CA PHE A 147 17.32 14.82 3.99
C PHE A 147 18.59 15.59 4.31
N ARG A 148 19.00 16.50 3.43
CA ARG A 148 20.27 17.24 3.60
C ARG A 148 20.19 18.23 4.75
N THR A 149 19.08 18.97 4.81
CA THR A 149 18.92 20.03 5.84
C THR A 149 18.31 19.51 7.13
N LYS A 150 17.77 18.29 7.14
CA LYS A 150 17.02 17.68 8.26
C LYS A 150 15.85 18.53 8.73
N LYS A 151 15.26 19.34 7.84
CA LYS A 151 14.16 20.27 8.15
C LYS A 151 12.83 19.77 7.58
N LEU A 152 11.80 19.92 8.38
CA LEU A 152 10.40 19.71 7.99
C LEU A 152 9.79 21.08 7.61
N LYS A 153 9.13 21.13 6.46
CA LYS A 153 8.40 22.30 5.96
C LYS A 153 6.97 21.90 5.63
N PHE A 154 6.01 22.68 6.09
CA PHE A 154 4.62 22.52 5.67
C PHE A 154 4.38 23.22 4.33
N ILE A 155 3.60 22.56 3.46
CA ILE A 155 3.22 23.05 2.15
C ILE A 155 1.70 23.31 2.19
N ASN A 156 1.31 24.52 1.83
CA ASN A 156 -0.10 24.89 1.72
C ASN A 156 -0.65 24.38 0.39
N ILE A 157 -1.63 23.49 0.46
CA ILE A 157 -2.35 23.00 -0.71
C ILE A 157 -3.46 24.01 -1.03
N PRO A 158 -3.65 24.43 -2.30
CA PRO A 158 -4.63 25.44 -2.67
C PRO A 158 -6.09 24.94 -2.64
N CYS A 159 -6.37 23.91 -1.87
CA CYS A 159 -7.69 23.31 -1.70
C CYS A 159 -7.98 23.09 -0.20
N PRO A 160 -8.28 24.14 0.56
CA PRO A 160 -8.32 24.08 2.03
C PRO A 160 -9.43 23.19 2.62
N HIS A 161 -10.38 22.75 1.80
CA HIS A 161 -11.50 21.88 2.23
C HIS A 161 -11.34 20.43 1.80
N ASN A 162 -10.29 20.09 1.07
CA ASN A 162 -10.11 18.74 0.56
C ASN A 162 -9.28 17.91 1.53
N ARG A 163 -9.84 16.77 1.91
CA ARG A 163 -9.09 15.75 2.65
C ARG A 163 -8.19 14.99 1.66
N ILE A 164 -6.93 14.79 2.02
CA ILE A 164 -6.04 13.91 1.26
C ILE A 164 -6.25 12.47 1.76
N ASN A 165 -6.59 11.57 0.83
CA ASN A 165 -6.88 10.17 1.14
C ASN A 165 -5.72 9.25 0.79
N THR A 166 -4.85 9.67 -0.14
CA THR A 166 -3.70 8.87 -0.61
C THR A 166 -2.67 9.77 -1.28
N ILE A 167 -1.42 9.31 -1.33
CA ILE A 167 -0.36 9.97 -2.08
C ILE A 167 0.43 8.96 -2.92
N ALA A 168 0.99 9.42 -4.03
CA ALA A 168 1.90 8.64 -4.87
C ALA A 168 2.93 9.55 -5.52
N ALA A 169 4.16 9.05 -5.67
CA ALA A 169 5.15 9.69 -6.52
C ALA A 169 4.90 9.29 -7.98
N LEU A 170 4.82 10.28 -8.87
CA LEU A 170 4.71 10.07 -10.32
C LEU A 170 6.01 10.50 -11.00
N GLY A 171 6.74 9.51 -11.51
CA GLY A 171 8.07 9.78 -12.06
C GLY A 171 9.03 10.34 -10.99
N THR A 172 9.82 11.34 -11.39
CA THR A 172 10.92 11.88 -10.56
C THR A 172 10.64 13.23 -9.91
N ASP A 173 9.53 13.91 -10.24
CA ASP A 173 9.30 15.29 -9.84
C ASP A 173 7.86 15.62 -9.44
N THR A 174 6.92 14.71 -9.60
CA THR A 174 5.52 14.99 -9.36
C THR A 174 4.97 14.15 -8.20
N LEU A 175 4.32 14.81 -7.25
CA LEU A 175 3.54 14.19 -6.20
C LEU A 175 2.07 14.23 -6.61
N ALA A 176 1.42 13.08 -6.63
CA ALA A 176 -0.02 12.96 -6.80
C ALA A 176 -0.70 12.83 -5.45
N LEU A 177 -1.68 13.67 -5.20
CA LEU A 177 -2.49 13.71 -3.99
C LEU A 177 -3.92 13.34 -4.37
N GLY A 178 -4.39 12.18 -3.94
CA GLY A 178 -5.77 11.78 -4.09
C GLY A 178 -6.63 12.40 -3.00
N THR A 179 -7.68 13.11 -3.38
CA THR A 179 -8.53 13.85 -2.45
C THR A 179 -9.99 13.39 -2.54
N ASP A 180 -10.85 13.92 -1.68
CA ASP A 180 -12.29 13.77 -1.74
C ASP A 180 -12.92 14.56 -2.92
N ASN A 181 -12.15 15.42 -3.59
CA ASN A 181 -12.56 16.19 -4.74
C ASN A 181 -11.52 16.18 -5.88
N GLY A 182 -11.12 14.99 -6.32
CA GLY A 182 -10.23 14.80 -7.47
C GLY A 182 -8.78 14.58 -7.11
N LEU A 183 -7.96 14.64 -8.12
CA LEU A 183 -6.52 14.43 -8.03
C LEU A 183 -5.82 15.80 -8.07
N ILE A 184 -4.90 16.02 -7.14
CA ILE A 184 -4.02 17.19 -7.15
C ILE A 184 -2.62 16.72 -7.51
N LEU A 185 -2.03 17.28 -8.55
CA LEU A 185 -0.63 17.09 -8.90
C LEU A 185 0.18 18.27 -8.36
N PHE A 186 1.22 17.96 -7.64
CA PHE A 186 2.19 18.91 -7.12
C PHE A 186 3.54 18.69 -7.81
N SER A 187 4.03 19.70 -8.56
CA SER A 187 5.38 19.68 -9.11
C SER A 187 6.38 20.10 -8.03
N ALA A 188 7.26 19.18 -7.65
CA ALA A 188 8.31 19.45 -6.67
C ALA A 188 9.38 20.43 -7.18
N HIS A 189 9.51 20.58 -8.51
CA HIS A 189 10.45 21.49 -9.14
C HIS A 189 9.96 22.96 -9.07
N ASP A 190 8.70 23.19 -9.47
CA ASP A 190 8.16 24.54 -9.65
C ASP A 190 7.32 25.01 -8.45
N ASN A 191 7.02 24.11 -7.50
CA ASN A 191 6.04 24.31 -6.43
C ASN A 191 4.63 24.65 -6.96
N MET A 192 4.28 24.15 -8.14
CA MET A 192 3.00 24.39 -8.78
C MET A 192 2.02 23.26 -8.52
N PHE A 193 0.74 23.61 -8.40
CA PHE A 193 -0.36 22.66 -8.23
C PHE A 193 -1.25 22.66 -9.46
N ARG A 194 -1.70 21.46 -9.87
CA ARG A 194 -2.72 21.27 -10.91
C ARG A 194 -3.79 20.33 -10.38
N GLN A 195 -5.04 20.75 -10.38
CA GLN A 195 -6.16 19.89 -10.02
C GLN A 195 -6.72 19.20 -11.27
N ILE A 196 -7.05 17.93 -11.12
CA ILE A 196 -7.66 17.09 -12.15
C ILE A 196 -8.97 16.53 -11.62
N ASP A 197 -10.03 16.80 -12.35
CA ASP A 197 -11.32 16.16 -12.16
C ASP A 197 -11.26 14.75 -12.77
N ILE A 198 -11.58 13.72 -11.98
CA ILE A 198 -11.55 12.31 -12.42
C ILE A 198 -12.92 11.80 -12.91
N ARG A 199 -13.95 12.63 -12.86
CA ARG A 199 -15.30 12.24 -13.30
C ARG A 199 -15.33 11.98 -14.81
N THR A 200 -16.14 11.01 -15.20
CA THR A 200 -16.47 10.68 -16.58
C THR A 200 -17.99 10.57 -16.73
N SER A 201 -18.49 10.36 -17.94
CA SER A 201 -19.93 10.16 -18.15
C SER A 201 -20.50 8.94 -17.41
N THR A 202 -19.68 7.93 -17.13
CA THR A 202 -20.08 6.69 -16.48
C THR A 202 -19.59 6.56 -15.03
N GLN A 203 -18.75 7.49 -14.58
CA GLN A 203 -18.17 7.52 -13.23
C GLN A 203 -18.32 8.94 -12.66
N PRO A 204 -19.34 9.24 -11.83
CA PRO A 204 -19.66 10.58 -11.37
C PRO A 204 -18.92 11.04 -10.12
N SER A 205 -18.19 10.14 -9.44
CA SER A 205 -17.49 10.48 -8.20
C SER A 205 -16.15 11.16 -8.48
N ASN A 206 -15.86 12.23 -7.77
CA ASN A 206 -14.53 12.87 -7.78
C ASN A 206 -13.66 12.42 -6.59
N TYR A 207 -14.10 11.46 -5.81
CA TYR A 207 -13.37 10.96 -4.65
C TYR A 207 -12.30 9.96 -5.07
N VAL A 208 -11.04 10.23 -4.72
CA VAL A 208 -9.86 9.38 -5.02
C VAL A 208 -9.48 8.60 -3.78
N GLU A 209 -9.43 7.26 -3.89
CA GLU A 209 -9.05 6.39 -2.78
C GLU A 209 -7.64 5.81 -2.91
N GLN A 210 -7.19 5.57 -4.15
CA GLN A 210 -5.86 5.02 -4.41
C GLN A 210 -5.35 5.51 -5.77
N ILE A 211 -4.04 5.64 -5.90
CA ILE A 211 -3.34 6.07 -7.11
C ILE A 211 -2.24 5.06 -7.42
N TYR A 212 -2.07 4.77 -8.69
CA TYR A 212 -0.97 3.96 -9.21
C TYR A 212 -0.47 4.54 -10.53
N GLN A 213 0.83 4.53 -10.77
CA GLN A 213 1.40 4.85 -12.08
C GLN A 213 2.01 3.59 -12.68
N ASP A 214 1.57 3.24 -13.90
CA ASP A 214 2.14 2.10 -14.61
C ASP A 214 3.47 2.45 -15.31
N ARG A 215 4.14 1.44 -15.86
CA ARG A 215 5.42 1.62 -16.59
C ARG A 215 5.28 2.47 -17.85
N GLN A 216 4.08 2.58 -18.42
CA GLN A 216 3.79 3.46 -19.57
C GLN A 216 3.47 4.90 -19.17
N LYS A 217 3.57 5.23 -17.86
CA LYS A 217 3.28 6.53 -17.28
C LYS A 217 1.82 6.93 -17.25
N ASP A 218 0.90 6.01 -17.55
CA ASP A 218 -0.51 6.24 -17.28
C ASP A 218 -0.77 6.25 -15.78
N VAL A 219 -1.67 7.11 -15.35
CA VAL A 219 -2.08 7.19 -13.95
C VAL A 219 -3.44 6.52 -13.78
N TRP A 220 -3.48 5.57 -12.88
CA TRP A 220 -4.66 4.78 -12.54
C TRP A 220 -5.19 5.23 -11.20
N VAL A 221 -6.48 5.54 -11.16
CA VAL A 221 -7.14 6.09 -9.98
C VAL A 221 -8.33 5.23 -9.60
N PHE A 222 -8.37 4.78 -8.36
CA PHE A 222 -9.56 4.14 -7.80
C PHE A 222 -10.51 5.20 -7.24
N PRO A 223 -11.67 5.40 -7.86
CA PRO A 223 -12.71 6.24 -7.28
C PRO A 223 -13.46 5.49 -6.17
N ARG A 224 -14.30 6.20 -5.43
CA ARG A 224 -15.22 5.56 -4.46
C ARG A 224 -16.24 4.65 -5.15
N ASN A 225 -16.66 5.00 -6.37
CA ASN A 225 -17.60 4.22 -7.17
C ASN A 225 -16.90 2.98 -7.77
N PRO A 226 -17.68 1.97 -8.19
CA PRO A 226 -17.14 0.80 -8.86
C PRO A 226 -16.29 1.15 -10.09
N GLY A 227 -15.28 0.32 -10.36
CA GLY A 227 -14.37 0.48 -11.50
C GLY A 227 -13.05 1.16 -11.15
N ILE A 228 -12.33 1.56 -12.18
CA ILE A 228 -11.07 2.29 -12.12
C ILE A 228 -11.01 3.33 -13.24
N VAL A 229 -10.39 4.47 -12.99
CA VAL A 229 -10.19 5.53 -13.99
C VAL A 229 -8.73 5.54 -14.42
N ARG A 230 -8.50 5.44 -15.72
CA ARG A 230 -7.19 5.65 -16.35
C ARG A 230 -7.10 7.10 -16.82
N LEU A 231 -5.99 7.74 -16.50
CA LEU A 231 -5.70 9.13 -16.85
C LEU A 231 -4.43 9.23 -17.67
N HIS A 232 -4.52 9.87 -18.82
CA HIS A 232 -3.37 10.31 -19.58
C HIS A 232 -3.05 11.78 -19.23
N LEU A 233 -2.01 12.00 -18.42
CA LEU A 233 -1.72 13.33 -17.88
C LEU A 233 -1.35 14.37 -18.95
N ASN A 234 -0.82 13.94 -20.10
CA ASN A 234 -0.40 14.83 -21.19
C ASN A 234 -1.56 15.26 -22.09
N SER A 235 -2.52 14.36 -22.36
CA SER A 235 -3.67 14.65 -23.23
C SER A 235 -4.93 15.03 -22.46
N ASN A 236 -4.93 14.90 -21.16
CA ASN A 236 -6.11 14.98 -20.28
C ASN A 236 -7.22 13.97 -20.64
N GLU A 237 -6.93 12.94 -21.41
CA GLU A 237 -7.87 11.86 -21.68
C GLU A 237 -8.13 11.05 -20.42
N LYS A 238 -9.39 10.67 -20.26
CA LYS A 238 -9.88 9.86 -19.13
C LYS A 238 -10.74 8.72 -19.63
N GLU A 239 -10.46 7.54 -19.13
CA GLU A 239 -11.25 6.34 -19.43
C GLU A 239 -11.72 5.70 -18.11
N HIS A 240 -13.03 5.48 -17.97
CA HIS A 240 -13.57 4.68 -16.89
C HIS A 240 -13.69 3.23 -17.33
N LEU A 241 -12.97 2.36 -16.65
CA LEU A 241 -12.93 0.93 -16.92
C LEU A 241 -13.62 0.17 -15.80
N PHE A 242 -14.50 -0.71 -16.19
CA PHE A 242 -15.27 -1.54 -15.28
C PHE A 242 -15.45 -2.94 -15.88
N THR A 243 -15.27 -3.96 -15.07
CA THR A 243 -15.68 -5.32 -15.43
C THR A 243 -17.12 -5.51 -15.04
N PRO A 244 -18.02 -5.84 -15.96
CA PRO A 244 -19.38 -6.21 -15.61
C PRO A 244 -19.36 -7.31 -14.56
N GLN A 245 -20.15 -7.15 -13.52
CA GLN A 245 -20.34 -8.21 -12.54
C GLN A 245 -20.93 -9.40 -13.24
N ASN A 246 -20.16 -10.42 -13.52
CA ASN A 246 -20.74 -11.74 -13.76
C ASN A 246 -21.43 -12.15 -12.47
N GLU A 247 -22.61 -12.72 -12.57
CA GLU A 247 -23.56 -12.99 -11.49
C GLU A 247 -23.03 -13.75 -10.26
N VAL A 248 -21.78 -14.18 -10.29
CA VAL A 248 -21.11 -14.98 -9.28
C VAL A 248 -20.74 -14.20 -8.02
N ILE A 249 -20.70 -12.87 -8.06
CA ILE A 249 -20.39 -12.04 -6.86
C ILE A 249 -21.67 -11.53 -6.19
N LYS A 250 -22.66 -12.37 -6.02
CA LYS A 250 -23.83 -12.03 -5.16
C LYS A 250 -23.50 -12.00 -3.66
N HIS A 251 -22.33 -12.48 -3.23
CA HIS A 251 -22.05 -12.74 -1.81
C HIS A 251 -20.79 -12.12 -1.23
N GLY A 252 -20.13 -11.21 -1.89
CA GLY A 252 -18.98 -10.54 -1.31
C GLY A 252 -18.63 -9.27 -2.05
N ARG A 253 -19.00 -8.12 -1.50
CA ARG A 253 -18.40 -6.86 -1.93
C ARG A 253 -16.90 -6.97 -1.67
N ASN A 254 -16.12 -7.20 -2.71
CA ASN A 254 -14.69 -7.12 -2.60
C ASN A 254 -14.35 -5.65 -2.33
N SER A 255 -14.14 -5.33 -1.06
CA SER A 255 -13.81 -3.96 -0.62
C SER A 255 -12.35 -3.61 -0.88
N ARG A 256 -11.55 -4.58 -1.29
CA ARG A 256 -10.13 -4.38 -1.55
C ARG A 256 -9.92 -4.01 -3.00
N LYS A 257 -8.98 -3.11 -3.21
CA LYS A 257 -8.52 -2.61 -4.48
C LYS A 257 -7.07 -3.03 -4.63
N LEU A 258 -6.75 -3.66 -5.76
CA LEU A 258 -5.37 -4.06 -6.05
C LEU A 258 -5.03 -3.57 -7.45
N ILE A 259 -3.81 -3.11 -7.61
CA ILE A 259 -3.23 -2.80 -8.91
C ILE A 259 -1.73 -3.01 -8.85
N PHE A 260 -1.20 -3.74 -9.81
CA PHE A 260 0.23 -4.01 -9.93
C PHE A 260 0.57 -4.45 -11.36
N GLU A 261 1.81 -4.29 -11.74
CA GLU A 261 2.35 -4.88 -12.96
C GLU A 261 3.27 -6.05 -12.61
N ASP A 262 3.06 -7.17 -13.27
CA ASP A 262 3.96 -8.32 -13.16
C ASP A 262 5.28 -8.12 -13.92
N LYS A 263 6.17 -9.11 -13.86
CA LYS A 263 7.48 -9.05 -14.55
C LYS A 263 7.37 -8.93 -16.07
N THR A 264 6.28 -9.41 -16.64
CA THR A 264 6.02 -9.37 -18.10
C THR A 264 5.44 -8.04 -18.56
N GLY A 265 5.07 -7.15 -17.62
CA GLY A 265 4.45 -5.86 -17.88
C GLY A 265 2.94 -5.92 -18.04
N ILE A 266 2.31 -7.04 -17.69
CA ILE A 266 0.85 -7.11 -17.64
C ILE A 266 0.37 -6.37 -16.41
N LEU A 267 -0.55 -5.44 -16.62
CA LEU A 267 -1.20 -4.71 -15.55
C LEU A 267 -2.40 -5.51 -15.02
N TRP A 268 -2.34 -5.88 -13.77
CA TRP A 268 -3.40 -6.57 -13.04
C TRP A 268 -4.18 -5.57 -12.20
N VAL A 269 -5.50 -5.65 -12.25
CA VAL A 269 -6.41 -4.73 -11.58
C VAL A 269 -7.53 -5.51 -10.89
N LEU A 270 -7.74 -5.23 -9.62
CA LEU A 270 -8.94 -5.62 -8.89
C LEU A 270 -9.73 -4.35 -8.55
N PRO A 271 -10.70 -3.95 -9.40
CA PRO A 271 -11.47 -2.75 -9.16
C PRO A 271 -12.52 -2.98 -8.08
N THR A 272 -13.00 -1.89 -7.47
CA THR A 272 -14.11 -1.96 -6.51
C THR A 272 -15.33 -2.63 -7.14
N GLY A 273 -15.83 -3.68 -6.50
CA GLY A 273 -17.00 -4.42 -6.98
C GLY A 273 -16.76 -5.30 -8.20
N GLY A 274 -15.49 -5.49 -8.63
CA GLY A 274 -15.10 -6.30 -9.77
C GLY A 274 -14.30 -7.54 -9.39
N ASN A 275 -13.89 -8.29 -10.42
CA ASN A 275 -12.99 -9.43 -10.33
C ASN A 275 -11.55 -9.01 -10.61
N LEU A 276 -10.58 -9.80 -10.14
CA LEU A 276 -9.21 -9.65 -10.61
C LEU A 276 -9.17 -9.79 -12.13
N SER A 277 -8.65 -8.77 -12.79
CA SER A 277 -8.64 -8.62 -14.24
C SER A 277 -7.27 -8.21 -14.70
N TYR A 278 -6.92 -8.51 -15.93
CA TYR A 278 -5.77 -7.87 -16.58
C TYR A 278 -6.25 -6.81 -17.57
N TYR A 279 -5.45 -5.77 -17.73
CA TYR A 279 -5.74 -4.73 -18.71
C TYR A 279 -5.19 -5.10 -20.09
N ASP A 280 -6.10 -5.33 -21.04
CA ASP A 280 -5.75 -5.52 -22.44
C ASP A 280 -5.52 -4.15 -23.09
N ARG A 281 -4.25 -3.82 -23.34
CA ARG A 281 -3.85 -2.52 -23.89
C ARG A 281 -4.28 -2.32 -25.36
N LYS A 282 -4.49 -3.41 -26.12
CA LYS A 282 -4.94 -3.33 -27.52
C LYS A 282 -6.43 -3.03 -27.60
N GLU A 283 -7.21 -3.74 -26.80
CA GLU A 283 -8.65 -3.55 -26.75
C GLU A 283 -9.09 -2.43 -25.81
N LYS A 284 -8.18 -1.89 -25.00
CA LYS A 284 -8.44 -0.89 -23.95
C LYS A 284 -9.53 -1.33 -22.97
N LYS A 285 -9.48 -2.58 -22.53
CA LYS A 285 -10.49 -3.21 -21.68
C LYS A 285 -9.86 -4.00 -20.54
N LEU A 286 -10.58 -4.09 -19.42
CA LEU A 286 -10.29 -5.06 -18.38
C LEU A 286 -10.88 -6.42 -18.75
N LYS A 287 -10.04 -7.44 -18.78
CA LYS A 287 -10.43 -8.84 -19.02
C LYS A 287 -10.35 -9.61 -17.71
N PRO A 288 -11.47 -10.13 -17.19
CA PRO A 288 -11.48 -10.80 -15.90
C PRO A 288 -10.71 -12.13 -15.95
N LEU A 289 -9.99 -12.42 -14.87
CA LEU A 289 -9.44 -13.74 -14.63
C LEU A 289 -10.59 -14.65 -14.21
N LEU A 290 -10.93 -15.60 -15.05
CA LEU A 290 -11.99 -16.54 -14.77
C LEU A 290 -11.52 -17.62 -13.79
N THR A 291 -12.37 -17.95 -12.85
CA THR A 291 -12.17 -19.08 -11.94
C THR A 291 -12.89 -20.30 -12.52
N ASP A 292 -12.18 -21.40 -12.59
CA ASP A 292 -12.72 -22.68 -13.03
C ASP A 292 -12.34 -23.73 -11.98
N ILE A 293 -13.33 -24.23 -11.27
CA ILE A 293 -13.12 -25.17 -10.16
C ILE A 293 -12.58 -26.54 -10.64
N ASP A 294 -12.85 -26.88 -11.90
CA ASP A 294 -12.43 -28.16 -12.49
C ASP A 294 -11.03 -28.04 -13.14
N ASN A 295 -10.47 -26.83 -13.21
CA ASN A 295 -9.15 -26.59 -13.76
C ASN A 295 -8.12 -26.31 -12.65
N PRO A 296 -7.22 -27.23 -12.35
CA PRO A 296 -6.22 -27.06 -11.28
C PRO A 296 -5.22 -25.93 -11.55
N LYS A 297 -5.18 -25.38 -12.77
CA LYS A 297 -4.37 -24.20 -13.13
C LYS A 297 -5.13 -22.88 -12.97
N SER A 298 -6.39 -22.91 -12.61
CA SER A 298 -7.19 -21.73 -12.31
C SER A 298 -7.00 -21.30 -10.86
N ILE A 299 -7.24 -20.01 -10.55
CA ILE A 299 -7.34 -19.57 -9.16
C ILE A 299 -8.60 -20.16 -8.50
N PHE A 300 -8.45 -20.63 -7.26
CA PHE A 300 -9.52 -21.33 -6.53
C PHE A 300 -10.70 -20.45 -6.15
N SER A 301 -10.49 -19.14 -6.04
CA SER A 301 -11.52 -18.20 -5.62
C SER A 301 -11.32 -16.84 -6.29
N PRO A 302 -12.39 -16.21 -6.79
CA PRO A 302 -12.33 -14.87 -7.35
C PRO A 302 -12.11 -13.78 -6.26
N LEU A 303 -12.27 -14.15 -4.98
CA LEU A 303 -12.11 -13.24 -3.86
C LEU A 303 -10.64 -13.15 -3.46
N VAL A 304 -9.89 -12.32 -4.16
CA VAL A 304 -8.49 -12.03 -3.83
C VAL A 304 -8.42 -11.07 -2.65
N ARG A 305 -7.68 -11.47 -1.62
CA ARG A 305 -7.50 -10.71 -0.37
C ARG A 305 -6.23 -9.87 -0.39
N PHE A 306 -5.17 -10.44 -0.92
CA PHE A 306 -3.85 -9.82 -0.96
C PHE A 306 -3.05 -10.37 -2.13
N TYR A 307 -2.01 -9.66 -2.52
CA TYR A 307 -1.00 -10.14 -3.45
C TYR A 307 0.40 -9.73 -2.99
N THR A 308 1.39 -10.49 -3.41
CA THR A 308 2.78 -10.09 -3.33
C THR A 308 3.55 -10.62 -4.54
N LEU A 309 4.63 -9.95 -4.89
CA LEU A 309 5.55 -10.38 -5.93
C LEU A 309 6.82 -10.88 -5.25
N ASP A 310 7.24 -12.09 -5.58
CA ASP A 310 8.53 -12.59 -5.12
C ASP A 310 9.69 -11.98 -5.92
N THR A 311 10.91 -12.25 -5.51
CA THR A 311 12.13 -11.75 -6.18
C THR A 311 12.33 -12.33 -7.59
N GLN A 312 11.64 -13.42 -7.92
CA GLN A 312 11.62 -14.00 -9.26
C GLN A 312 10.54 -13.38 -10.15
N GLY A 313 9.69 -12.53 -9.56
CA GLY A 313 8.57 -11.84 -10.20
C GLY A 313 7.35 -12.73 -10.39
N ASN A 314 7.24 -13.84 -9.65
CA ASN A 314 5.97 -14.58 -9.56
C ASN A 314 5.00 -13.79 -8.69
N CYS A 315 3.73 -13.83 -9.07
CA CYS A 315 2.66 -13.23 -8.29
C CYS A 315 1.99 -14.28 -7.40
N TRP A 316 2.04 -14.04 -6.10
CA TRP A 316 1.35 -14.85 -5.10
C TRP A 316 0.04 -14.16 -4.71
N LEU A 317 -1.06 -14.89 -4.81
CA LEU A 317 -2.39 -14.40 -4.50
C LEU A 317 -2.93 -15.11 -3.27
N ALA A 318 -3.25 -14.36 -2.22
CA ALA A 318 -4.03 -14.88 -1.12
C ALA A 318 -5.52 -14.71 -1.45
N THR A 319 -6.26 -15.81 -1.50
CA THR A 319 -7.69 -15.80 -1.79
C THR A 319 -8.51 -16.22 -0.57
N ALA A 320 -9.84 -16.10 -0.66
CA ALA A 320 -10.72 -16.50 0.45
C ALA A 320 -10.75 -18.02 0.71
N ARG A 321 -10.15 -18.81 -0.17
CA ARG A 321 -10.11 -20.29 -0.07
C ARG A 321 -8.69 -20.87 -0.24
N GLY A 322 -7.66 -20.11 -0.03
CA GLY A 322 -6.27 -20.51 -0.20
C GLY A 322 -5.55 -19.82 -1.34
#